data_05f7b4deac28d318634142cf3882257b
#
_entry.id   05f7b4deac28d318634142cf3882257b
#
_cell.length_a   1.000
_cell.length_b   1.000
_cell.length_c   1.000
_cell.angle_alpha   90.00
_cell.angle_beta   90.00
_cell.angle_gamma   90.00
#
_symmetry.space_group_name_H-M   'P 1'
#
loop_
_entity.id
_entity.type
_entity.pdbx_description
1 polymer ?
#
loop_
_entity_poly.entity_id
_entity_poly.type
_entity_poly.pdbx_seq_one_letter_code
_entity_poly.pdbx_strand_id
1 'polypeptide(L)'
;MVTEKTDIVIIGGGIAGCIAAISLIDSYQVTLVDKLPEPTERIGESLAPASQRILKQLDVLEGLENQVGTLYRKSVGMQSYWGSNQVHLVDDLRNPDGFVKNLDRQAFETYLRKTAEARGAHCLWGSKLHSSSYENSRWQLQLRASDTSLSVSTISASFVIDASGRQSHFAKSLGIKRQVEDQLVACWVTLPNSRTNTMSTISASENGWWYSAVIPNDKRVVAFHTDADLVPKNQLKTTASFLELAKENPVILSLLSEHENAIVFKGTVAANSTKLEQVSGQQWVAIGDAALSFDPLSSQGMYNAMASAMQLQALLLQYGFTETLQKTHTEQTEYIWHHYLKHKSIFYQAETRWKTAAFWERRL
;
A
#
# COMPACT_ATOMS: atom_id res chain seq x y z
N MET A 1 16.48 -20.07 26.41
CA MET A 1 16.27 -19.53 25.04
C MET A 1 17.25 -18.38 24.85
N VAL A 2 17.98 -18.35 23.73
CA VAL A 2 18.89 -17.24 23.43
C VAL A 2 18.02 -16.07 23.01
N THR A 3 18.08 -14.97 23.75
CA THR A 3 17.40 -13.70 23.37
C THR A 3 18.31 -12.94 22.43
N GLU A 4 17.90 -12.80 21.19
CA GLU A 4 18.60 -11.98 20.20
C GLU A 4 18.40 -10.49 20.55
N LYS A 5 19.46 -9.67 20.44
CA LYS A 5 19.40 -8.23 20.68
C LYS A 5 19.59 -7.47 19.38
N THR A 6 18.78 -6.47 19.17
CA THR A 6 18.86 -5.57 18.02
C THR A 6 18.51 -4.13 18.44
N ASP A 7 18.86 -3.12 17.66
CA ASP A 7 18.44 -1.75 17.93
C ASP A 7 16.97 -1.56 17.55
N ILE A 8 16.60 -1.97 16.35
CA ILE A 8 15.27 -1.75 15.78
C ILE A 8 14.67 -3.07 15.31
N VAL A 9 13.43 -3.35 15.72
CA VAL A 9 12.59 -4.37 15.08
C VAL A 9 11.53 -3.69 14.23
N ILE A 10 11.41 -4.10 12.98
CA ILE A 10 10.38 -3.67 12.04
C ILE A 10 9.38 -4.82 11.87
N ILE A 11 8.12 -4.59 12.19
CA ILE A 11 7.05 -5.58 12.03
C ILE A 11 6.31 -5.31 10.72
N GLY A 12 6.51 -6.18 9.73
CA GLY A 12 5.94 -6.08 8.38
C GLY A 12 7.00 -5.85 7.30
N GLY A 13 7.21 -6.85 6.44
CA GLY A 13 8.16 -6.85 5.32
C GLY A 13 7.52 -6.46 3.98
N GLY A 14 6.54 -5.55 4.00
CA GLY A 14 6.02 -4.87 2.82
C GLY A 14 6.86 -3.65 2.43
N ILE A 15 6.34 -2.81 1.53
CA ILE A 15 7.08 -1.64 1.00
C ILE A 15 7.61 -0.73 2.12
N ALA A 16 6.76 -0.29 3.05
CA ALA A 16 7.18 0.60 4.13
C ALA A 16 8.29 -0.01 5.00
N GLY A 17 8.13 -1.28 5.38
CA GLY A 17 9.11 -1.97 6.23
C GLY A 17 10.43 -2.23 5.53
N CYS A 18 10.42 -2.65 4.26
CA CYS A 18 11.64 -2.86 3.49
C CYS A 18 12.39 -1.52 3.25
N ILE A 19 11.69 -0.45 2.89
CA ILE A 19 12.30 0.88 2.72
C ILE A 19 12.87 1.39 4.05
N ALA A 20 12.17 1.20 5.16
CA ALA A 20 12.69 1.56 6.48
C ALA A 20 13.96 0.74 6.82
N ALA A 21 13.95 -0.58 6.58
CA ALA A 21 15.13 -1.41 6.81
C ALA A 21 16.31 -0.95 5.96
N ILE A 22 16.12 -0.78 4.64
CA ILE A 22 17.15 -0.35 3.69
C ILE A 22 17.72 1.02 4.09
N SER A 23 16.91 1.93 4.58
CA SER A 23 17.33 3.29 4.93
C SER A 23 18.02 3.40 6.30
N LEU A 24 17.83 2.43 7.19
CA LEU A 24 18.32 2.48 8.57
C LEU A 24 19.54 1.60 8.84
N ILE A 25 19.82 0.63 7.95
CA ILE A 25 20.81 -0.42 8.18
C ILE A 25 22.25 0.12 8.40
N ASP A 26 22.60 1.24 7.77
CA ASP A 26 23.92 1.86 7.94
C ASP A 26 24.13 2.49 9.32
N SER A 27 23.04 2.73 10.08
CA SER A 27 23.08 3.42 11.36
C SER A 27 22.63 2.57 12.56
N TYR A 28 21.88 1.50 12.30
CA TYR A 28 21.27 0.68 13.34
C TYR A 28 21.33 -0.81 12.98
N GLN A 29 21.37 -1.66 14.00
CA GLN A 29 21.08 -3.09 13.82
C GLN A 29 19.58 -3.28 13.61
N VAL A 30 19.18 -3.75 12.43
CA VAL A 30 17.78 -3.87 12.03
C VAL A 30 17.38 -5.32 11.88
N THR A 31 16.31 -5.70 12.57
CA THR A 31 15.63 -6.98 12.36
C THR A 31 14.27 -6.74 11.74
N LEU A 32 14.01 -7.30 10.56
CA LEU A 32 12.77 -7.18 9.81
C LEU A 32 11.96 -8.48 9.90
N VAL A 33 10.74 -8.41 10.39
CA VAL A 33 9.87 -9.57 10.65
C VAL A 33 8.62 -9.50 9.78
N ASP A 34 8.32 -10.57 9.05
CA ASP A 34 7.04 -10.70 8.34
C ASP A 34 6.44 -12.09 8.50
N LYS A 35 5.10 -12.14 8.68
CA LYS A 35 4.35 -13.38 8.82
C LYS A 35 4.31 -14.23 7.54
N LEU A 36 4.51 -13.62 6.38
CA LEU A 36 4.52 -14.30 5.09
C LEU A 36 5.95 -14.67 4.73
N PRO A 37 6.24 -15.94 4.40
CA PRO A 37 7.55 -16.35 3.90
C PRO A 37 7.89 -15.66 2.59
N GLU A 38 6.89 -15.43 1.73
CA GLU A 38 7.02 -14.73 0.46
C GLU A 38 5.88 -13.71 0.28
N PRO A 39 6.10 -12.61 -0.45
CA PRO A 39 5.03 -11.69 -0.83
C PRO A 39 3.97 -12.38 -1.67
N THR A 40 2.73 -11.93 -1.54
CA THR A 40 1.58 -12.45 -2.30
C THR A 40 1.09 -11.44 -3.32
N GLU A 41 0.44 -11.92 -4.37
CA GLU A 41 -0.23 -11.06 -5.36
C GLU A 41 -1.27 -10.17 -4.66
N ARG A 42 -1.27 -8.89 -5.00
CA ARG A 42 -2.22 -7.90 -4.47
C ARG A 42 -2.43 -6.75 -5.44
N ILE A 43 -3.56 -6.10 -5.34
CA ILE A 43 -3.87 -4.87 -6.08
C ILE A 43 -3.06 -3.66 -5.57
N GLY A 44 -3.00 -2.60 -6.37
CA GLY A 44 -2.30 -1.35 -6.08
C GLY A 44 -0.94 -1.31 -6.76
N GLU A 45 -0.92 -1.45 -8.08
CA GLU A 45 0.27 -1.58 -8.93
C GLU A 45 0.89 -0.24 -9.31
N SER A 46 0.14 0.86 -9.25
CA SER A 46 0.60 2.16 -9.76
C SER A 46 1.62 2.82 -8.82
N LEU A 47 2.89 2.84 -9.23
CA LEU A 47 3.98 3.53 -8.55
C LEU A 47 4.10 4.94 -9.09
N ALA A 48 3.76 5.93 -8.26
CA ALA A 48 3.83 7.35 -8.61
C ALA A 48 5.26 7.77 -9.03
N PRO A 49 5.43 8.67 -10.02
CA PRO A 49 6.75 9.13 -10.48
C PRO A 49 7.64 9.64 -9.33
N ALA A 50 7.11 10.39 -8.38
CA ALA A 50 7.85 10.92 -7.23
C ALA A 50 8.53 9.82 -6.37
N SER A 51 8.03 8.59 -6.39
CA SER A 51 8.66 7.44 -5.70
C SER A 51 10.06 7.14 -6.22
N GLN A 52 10.35 7.52 -7.48
CA GLN A 52 11.66 7.28 -8.11
C GLN A 52 12.77 8.09 -7.42
N ARG A 53 12.46 9.25 -6.84
CA ARG A 53 13.42 10.03 -6.04
C ARG A 53 13.87 9.25 -4.82
N ILE A 54 12.93 8.61 -4.11
CA ILE A 54 13.24 7.80 -2.92
C ILE A 54 14.06 6.58 -3.31
N LEU A 55 13.63 5.85 -4.36
CA LEU A 55 14.36 4.68 -4.83
C LEU A 55 15.77 5.02 -5.32
N LYS A 56 15.95 6.19 -5.96
CA LYS A 56 17.27 6.70 -6.37
C LYS A 56 18.13 7.07 -5.15
N GLN A 57 17.57 7.77 -4.17
CA GLN A 57 18.28 8.12 -2.92
C GLN A 57 18.78 6.89 -2.17
N LEU A 58 18.08 5.78 -2.29
CA LEU A 58 18.43 4.51 -1.67
C LEU A 58 19.24 3.57 -2.59
N ASP A 59 19.68 4.01 -3.78
CA ASP A 59 20.36 3.18 -4.78
C ASP A 59 19.60 1.88 -5.14
N VAL A 60 18.25 1.96 -5.18
CA VAL A 60 17.35 0.85 -5.52
C VAL A 60 16.78 1.01 -6.93
N LEU A 61 16.79 2.23 -7.49
CA LEU A 61 16.11 2.55 -8.75
C LEU A 61 16.71 1.80 -9.94
N GLU A 62 18.03 1.73 -10.06
CA GLU A 62 18.70 1.10 -11.18
C GLU A 62 18.34 -0.39 -11.30
N GLY A 63 18.35 -1.12 -10.19
CA GLY A 63 17.95 -2.53 -10.17
C GLY A 63 16.49 -2.76 -10.54
N LEU A 64 15.60 -1.79 -10.26
CA LEU A 64 14.23 -1.80 -10.74
C LEU A 64 14.18 -1.54 -12.25
N GLU A 65 14.90 -0.53 -12.75
CA GLU A 65 14.86 -0.11 -14.16
C GLU A 65 15.41 -1.18 -15.13
N ASN A 66 16.33 -2.02 -14.67
CA ASN A 66 16.85 -3.14 -15.44
C ASN A 66 15.84 -4.30 -15.61
N GLN A 67 14.64 -4.23 -14.99
CA GLN A 67 13.62 -5.29 -15.02
C GLN A 67 12.31 -4.83 -15.68
N VAL A 68 12.41 -3.99 -16.71
CA VAL A 68 11.25 -3.55 -17.51
C VAL A 68 10.56 -4.76 -18.16
N GLY A 69 9.22 -4.77 -18.15
CA GLY A 69 8.41 -5.85 -18.71
C GLY A 69 8.16 -7.03 -17.78
N THR A 70 9.07 -7.31 -16.85
CA THR A 70 8.91 -8.37 -15.82
C THR A 70 8.47 -7.82 -14.47
N LEU A 71 9.07 -6.73 -14.02
CA LEU A 71 8.79 -6.14 -12.72
C LEU A 71 7.87 -4.93 -12.85
N TYR A 72 7.97 -4.18 -13.93
CA TYR A 72 7.07 -3.05 -14.21
C TYR A 72 6.80 -2.81 -15.70
N ARG A 73 5.70 -2.10 -15.97
CA ARG A 73 5.38 -1.49 -17.27
C ARG A 73 5.28 0.02 -17.09
N LYS A 74 5.80 0.78 -18.05
CA LYS A 74 5.60 2.24 -18.09
C LYS A 74 4.16 2.54 -18.51
N SER A 75 3.49 3.42 -17.76
CA SER A 75 2.25 4.05 -18.18
C SER A 75 2.56 5.48 -18.60
N VAL A 76 2.13 5.86 -19.80
CA VAL A 76 2.39 7.22 -20.33
C VAL A 76 1.39 8.25 -19.84
N GLY A 77 0.43 7.85 -19.01
CA GLY A 77 -0.59 8.74 -18.44
C GLY A 77 -1.88 8.01 -18.10
N MET A 78 -2.96 8.76 -17.99
CA MET A 78 -4.28 8.29 -17.60
C MET A 78 -5.38 8.81 -18.52
N GLN A 79 -6.31 7.95 -18.86
CA GLN A 79 -7.60 8.27 -19.46
C GLN A 79 -8.62 8.44 -18.33
N SER A 80 -9.11 9.63 -18.12
CA SER A 80 -10.06 9.95 -17.04
C SER A 80 -11.45 10.23 -17.57
N TYR A 81 -12.43 9.47 -17.11
CA TYR A 81 -13.88 9.67 -17.32
C TYR A 81 -14.51 10.08 -15.97
N TRP A 82 -13.97 11.14 -15.36
CA TRP A 82 -14.39 11.68 -14.08
C TRP A 82 -15.03 13.05 -14.27
N GLY A 83 -16.19 13.27 -13.70
CA GLY A 83 -16.97 14.51 -13.89
C GLY A 83 -17.60 14.66 -15.28
N SER A 84 -17.27 13.80 -16.24
CA SER A 84 -17.76 13.84 -17.62
C SER A 84 -17.72 12.46 -18.26
N ASN A 85 -18.57 12.26 -19.27
CA ASN A 85 -18.52 11.09 -20.16
C ASN A 85 -17.45 11.23 -21.27
N GLN A 86 -16.88 12.42 -21.43
CA GLN A 86 -15.77 12.66 -22.35
C GLN A 86 -14.45 12.30 -21.66
N VAL A 87 -13.53 11.72 -22.42
CA VAL A 87 -12.21 11.38 -21.92
C VAL A 87 -11.36 12.64 -21.72
N HIS A 88 -10.80 12.77 -20.52
CA HIS A 88 -9.70 13.68 -20.24
C HIS A 88 -8.40 12.89 -20.21
N LEU A 89 -7.41 13.32 -21.00
CA LEU A 89 -6.09 12.71 -21.02
C LEU A 89 -5.17 13.50 -20.08
N VAL A 90 -4.59 12.78 -19.12
CA VAL A 90 -3.54 13.31 -18.24
C VAL A 90 -2.28 12.53 -18.57
N ASP A 91 -1.27 13.20 -19.13
CA ASP A 91 -0.01 12.57 -19.50
C ASP A 91 1.13 12.95 -18.55
N ASP A 92 2.15 12.08 -18.50
CA ASP A 92 3.36 12.26 -17.70
C ASP A 92 4.54 12.79 -18.53
N LEU A 93 4.35 13.23 -19.78
CA LEU A 93 5.43 13.60 -20.69
C LEU A 93 6.32 14.74 -20.15
N ARG A 94 5.74 15.63 -19.34
CA ARG A 94 6.44 16.75 -18.74
C ARG A 94 6.73 16.56 -17.25
N ASN A 95 6.47 15.36 -16.71
CA ASN A 95 6.73 15.09 -15.31
C ASN A 95 8.26 14.96 -15.09
N PRO A 96 8.87 15.80 -14.23
CA PRO A 96 10.33 15.76 -14.02
C PRO A 96 10.81 14.44 -13.40
N ASP A 97 9.93 13.69 -12.76
CA ASP A 97 10.21 12.38 -12.16
C ASP A 97 9.95 11.22 -13.13
N GLY A 98 9.61 11.53 -14.40
CA GLY A 98 9.34 10.52 -15.42
C GLY A 98 7.92 9.95 -15.36
N PHE A 99 7.76 8.74 -15.87
CA PHE A 99 6.46 8.09 -16.02
C PHE A 99 6.06 7.29 -14.79
N VAL A 100 4.75 7.11 -14.61
CA VAL A 100 4.18 6.09 -13.71
C VAL A 100 4.72 4.71 -14.09
N LYS A 101 5.10 3.91 -13.11
CA LYS A 101 5.47 2.50 -13.28
C LYS A 101 4.38 1.62 -12.68
N ASN A 102 3.68 0.87 -13.55
CA ASN A 102 2.73 -0.14 -13.08
C ASN A 102 3.49 -1.43 -12.76
N LEU A 103 3.47 -1.83 -11.52
CA LEU A 103 4.29 -2.92 -10.98
C LEU A 103 3.55 -4.26 -11.01
N ASP A 104 4.31 -5.35 -11.16
CA ASP A 104 3.97 -6.60 -10.51
C ASP A 104 4.28 -6.44 -9.01
N ARG A 105 3.26 -6.32 -8.17
CA ARG A 105 3.40 -6.04 -6.74
C ARG A 105 4.16 -7.12 -6.00
N GLN A 106 3.93 -8.37 -6.34
CA GLN A 106 4.62 -9.51 -5.71
C GLN A 106 6.11 -9.49 -6.06
N ALA A 107 6.43 -9.31 -7.33
CA ALA A 107 7.81 -9.24 -7.79
C ALA A 107 8.55 -8.03 -7.19
N PHE A 108 7.91 -6.87 -7.12
CA PHE A 108 8.50 -5.67 -6.54
C PHE A 108 8.76 -5.80 -5.03
N GLU A 109 7.82 -6.33 -4.27
CA GLU A 109 8.02 -6.56 -2.83
C GLU A 109 9.10 -7.64 -2.58
N THR A 110 9.18 -8.66 -3.43
CA THR A 110 10.27 -9.65 -3.41
C THR A 110 11.63 -8.99 -3.69
N TYR A 111 11.70 -8.10 -4.67
CA TYR A 111 12.90 -7.32 -4.97
C TYR A 111 13.35 -6.48 -3.77
N LEU A 112 12.44 -5.77 -3.11
CA LEU A 112 12.75 -4.96 -1.93
C LEU A 112 13.22 -5.83 -0.74
N ARG A 113 12.60 -6.99 -0.50
CA ARG A 113 13.02 -7.95 0.55
C ARG A 113 14.46 -8.42 0.32
N LYS A 114 14.76 -8.86 -0.90
CA LYS A 114 16.13 -9.29 -1.28
C LYS A 114 17.14 -8.15 -1.14
N THR A 115 16.75 -6.92 -1.45
CA THR A 115 17.61 -5.76 -1.28
C THR A 115 17.90 -5.48 0.19
N ALA A 116 16.90 -5.57 1.07
CA ALA A 116 17.08 -5.40 2.51
C ALA A 116 18.04 -6.46 3.09
N GLU A 117 17.86 -7.73 2.71
CA GLU A 117 18.76 -8.82 3.10
C GLU A 117 20.20 -8.61 2.61
N ALA A 118 20.36 -8.28 1.32
CA ALA A 118 21.67 -8.06 0.71
C ALA A 118 22.44 -6.90 1.35
N ARG A 119 21.74 -5.93 1.94
CA ARG A 119 22.32 -4.82 2.70
C ARG A 119 22.58 -5.14 4.18
N GLY A 120 22.26 -6.34 4.64
CA GLY A 120 22.58 -6.84 5.97
C GLY A 120 21.46 -6.70 7.00
N ALA A 121 20.22 -6.40 6.61
CA ALA A 121 19.09 -6.52 7.54
C ALA A 121 18.89 -7.99 7.95
N HIS A 122 18.72 -8.24 9.24
CA HIS A 122 18.36 -9.58 9.72
C HIS A 122 16.86 -9.82 9.46
N CYS A 123 16.53 -10.65 8.48
CA CYS A 123 15.16 -10.87 8.01
C CYS A 123 14.59 -12.20 8.50
N LEU A 124 13.43 -12.15 9.15
CA LEU A 124 12.71 -13.29 9.69
C LEU A 124 11.37 -13.47 8.95
N TRP A 125 11.44 -14.04 7.75
CA TRP A 125 10.26 -14.35 6.94
C TRP A 125 9.50 -15.56 7.50
N GLY A 126 8.17 -15.58 7.36
CA GLY A 126 7.32 -16.62 7.92
C GLY A 126 7.18 -16.53 9.44
N SER A 127 7.54 -15.40 10.06
CA SER A 127 7.48 -15.20 11.51
C SER A 127 6.50 -14.08 11.86
N LYS A 128 5.60 -14.36 12.79
CA LYS A 128 4.59 -13.36 13.24
C LYS A 128 4.80 -12.99 14.70
N LEU A 129 4.55 -11.75 15.03
CA LEU A 129 4.49 -11.29 16.41
C LEU A 129 3.36 -12.03 17.15
N HIS A 130 3.69 -12.64 18.27
CA HIS A 130 2.76 -13.32 19.17
C HIS A 130 2.39 -12.44 20.37
N SER A 131 3.37 -11.89 21.05
CA SER A 131 3.20 -10.98 22.18
C SER A 131 4.37 -10.04 22.30
N SER A 132 4.20 -8.94 23.01
CA SER A 132 5.23 -7.98 23.32
C SER A 132 5.07 -7.46 24.74
N SER A 133 6.19 -7.19 25.43
CA SER A 133 6.25 -6.46 26.70
C SER A 133 7.40 -5.46 26.67
N TYR A 134 7.27 -4.38 27.43
CA TYR A 134 8.31 -3.37 27.59
C TYR A 134 8.93 -3.52 28.98
N GLU A 135 10.17 -3.97 29.03
CA GLU A 135 10.88 -4.29 30.25
C GLU A 135 12.35 -3.83 30.17
N ASN A 136 12.89 -3.32 31.26
CA ASN A 136 14.28 -2.87 31.32
C ASN A 136 14.68 -1.91 30.16
N SER A 137 13.79 -0.99 29.84
CA SER A 137 13.94 0.01 28.77
C SER A 137 14.07 -0.59 27.35
N ARG A 138 13.58 -1.81 27.15
CA ARG A 138 13.57 -2.51 25.85
C ARG A 138 12.28 -3.25 25.63
N TRP A 139 11.87 -3.37 24.38
CA TRP A 139 10.81 -4.25 23.97
C TRP A 139 11.28 -5.70 23.94
N GLN A 140 10.51 -6.59 24.54
CA GLN A 140 10.65 -8.04 24.42
C GLN A 140 9.55 -8.54 23.47
N LEU A 141 9.95 -9.04 22.31
CA LEU A 141 9.03 -9.46 21.26
C LEU A 141 9.10 -10.97 21.12
N GLN A 142 7.99 -11.65 21.37
CA GLN A 142 7.88 -13.08 21.14
C GLN A 142 7.35 -13.34 19.72
N LEU A 143 8.11 -14.05 18.93
CA LEU A 143 7.77 -14.42 17.57
C LEU A 143 7.43 -15.90 17.48
N ARG A 144 6.46 -16.24 16.64
CA ARG A 144 6.13 -17.62 16.25
C ARG A 144 6.34 -17.80 14.76
N ALA A 145 6.98 -18.91 14.38
CA ALA A 145 6.99 -19.33 12.99
C ALA A 145 5.56 -19.62 12.50
N SER A 146 5.25 -19.22 11.26
CA SER A 146 3.90 -19.34 10.70
C SER A 146 3.51 -20.79 10.39
N ASP A 147 4.49 -21.67 10.19
CA ASP A 147 4.36 -23.09 9.81
C ASP A 147 4.43 -24.07 10.99
N THR A 148 4.93 -23.62 12.15
CA THR A 148 5.04 -24.48 13.35
C THR A 148 4.47 -23.78 14.58
N SER A 149 3.60 -24.47 15.33
CA SER A 149 3.00 -23.92 16.55
C SER A 149 3.94 -23.93 17.77
N LEU A 150 5.13 -24.53 17.68
CA LEU A 150 5.98 -24.89 18.82
C LEU A 150 7.25 -24.04 18.99
N SER A 151 7.77 -23.38 17.96
CA SER A 151 8.98 -22.57 18.12
C SER A 151 8.64 -21.11 18.41
N VAL A 152 8.96 -20.66 19.63
CA VAL A 152 8.91 -19.26 20.02
C VAL A 152 10.33 -18.74 20.15
N SER A 153 10.68 -17.72 19.35
CA SER A 153 11.91 -16.95 19.53
C SER A 153 11.62 -15.62 20.21
N THR A 154 12.58 -15.12 20.98
CA THR A 154 12.45 -13.82 21.65
C THR A 154 13.50 -12.86 21.13
N ILE A 155 13.08 -11.66 20.73
CA ILE A 155 13.95 -10.57 20.32
C ILE A 155 13.81 -9.42 21.31
N SER A 156 14.94 -8.87 21.75
CA SER A 156 15.00 -7.68 22.57
C SER A 156 15.40 -6.47 21.72
N ALA A 157 14.53 -5.49 21.58
CA ALA A 157 14.73 -4.31 20.73
C ALA A 157 14.70 -3.00 21.54
N SER A 158 15.51 -2.04 21.18
CA SER A 158 15.45 -0.69 21.73
C SER A 158 14.25 0.10 21.20
N PHE A 159 13.86 -0.18 19.95
CA PHE A 159 12.79 0.53 19.26
C PHE A 159 12.00 -0.42 18.34
N VAL A 160 10.70 -0.18 18.20
CA VAL A 160 9.82 -0.96 17.31
C VAL A 160 9.18 -0.06 16.27
N ILE A 161 9.19 -0.51 15.00
CA ILE A 161 8.49 0.11 13.89
C ILE A 161 7.36 -0.81 13.45
N ASP A 162 6.10 -0.37 13.60
CA ASP A 162 4.95 -1.07 13.04
C ASP A 162 4.76 -0.66 11.57
N ALA A 163 5.16 -1.54 10.66
CA ALA A 163 4.99 -1.44 9.21
C ALA A 163 4.06 -2.55 8.68
N SER A 164 3.20 -3.10 9.54
CA SER A 164 2.38 -4.29 9.24
C SER A 164 1.14 -4.00 8.36
N GLY A 165 1.13 -2.84 7.71
CA GLY A 165 0.06 -2.42 6.80
C GLY A 165 -1.25 -2.15 7.54
N ARG A 166 -2.37 -2.22 6.84
CA ARG A 166 -3.72 -1.93 7.39
C ARG A 166 -4.07 -2.71 8.67
N GLN A 167 -3.34 -3.76 8.99
CA GLN A 167 -3.56 -4.55 10.20
C GLN A 167 -3.02 -3.87 11.46
N SER A 168 -2.00 -3.00 11.38
CA SER A 168 -1.33 -2.34 12.51
C SER A 168 -1.07 -3.31 13.66
N HIS A 169 -0.41 -4.42 13.33
CA HIS A 169 -0.43 -5.61 14.18
C HIS A 169 0.22 -5.37 15.54
N PHE A 170 1.32 -4.60 15.57
CA PHE A 170 1.99 -4.23 16.82
C PHE A 170 1.12 -3.26 17.63
N ALA A 171 0.66 -2.17 17.02
CA ALA A 171 -0.17 -1.18 17.71
C ALA A 171 -1.48 -1.79 18.26
N LYS A 172 -2.12 -2.67 17.48
CA LYS A 172 -3.31 -3.40 17.97
C LYS A 172 -2.99 -4.33 19.16
N SER A 173 -1.82 -4.93 19.22
CA SER A 173 -1.42 -5.75 20.38
C SER A 173 -1.30 -4.93 21.66
N LEU A 174 -1.12 -3.62 21.53
CA LEU A 174 -1.14 -2.63 22.63
C LEU A 174 -2.54 -2.07 22.93
N GLY A 175 -3.58 -2.59 22.28
CA GLY A 175 -4.96 -2.14 22.46
C GLY A 175 -5.36 -0.88 21.66
N ILE A 176 -4.48 -0.37 20.79
CA ILE A 176 -4.73 0.83 20.00
C ILE A 176 -5.68 0.51 18.84
N LYS A 177 -6.70 1.34 18.67
CA LYS A 177 -7.74 1.17 17.65
C LYS A 177 -7.42 1.97 16.39
N ARG A 178 -8.18 1.71 15.33
CA ARG A 178 -8.17 2.50 14.10
C ARG A 178 -9.49 3.26 13.96
N GLN A 179 -9.39 4.52 13.63
CA GLN A 179 -10.49 5.34 13.14
C GLN A 179 -10.74 4.97 11.67
N VAL A 180 -12.00 4.72 11.33
CA VAL A 180 -12.44 4.37 9.98
C VAL A 180 -13.23 5.56 9.42
N GLU A 181 -12.79 6.07 8.27
CA GLU A 181 -13.36 7.26 7.65
C GLU A 181 -14.49 6.93 6.67
N ASP A 182 -14.38 5.81 5.96
CA ASP A 182 -15.33 5.38 4.95
C ASP A 182 -15.36 3.84 4.85
N GLN A 183 -16.24 3.29 4.01
CA GLN A 183 -16.45 1.85 3.86
C GLN A 183 -15.97 1.32 2.50
N LEU A 184 -15.07 2.03 1.81
CA LEU A 184 -14.62 1.69 0.48
C LEU A 184 -13.98 0.30 0.43
N VAL A 185 -14.39 -0.49 -0.56
CA VAL A 185 -13.78 -1.76 -0.93
C VAL A 185 -13.42 -1.75 -2.42
N ALA A 186 -12.43 -2.55 -2.79
CA ALA A 186 -12.04 -2.79 -4.18
C ALA A 186 -12.23 -4.26 -4.52
N CYS A 187 -13.06 -4.54 -5.50
CA CYS A 187 -13.16 -5.87 -6.09
C CYS A 187 -12.42 -5.87 -7.43
N TRP A 188 -11.59 -6.88 -7.70
CA TRP A 188 -10.68 -6.81 -8.81
C TRP A 188 -10.43 -8.13 -9.52
N VAL A 189 -10.08 -7.99 -10.80
CA VAL A 189 -9.77 -9.09 -11.72
C VAL A 189 -8.45 -8.83 -12.43
N THR A 190 -7.86 -9.90 -12.97
CA THR A 190 -6.79 -9.82 -13.95
C THR A 190 -7.21 -10.55 -15.24
N LEU A 191 -6.69 -10.07 -16.37
CA LEU A 191 -6.91 -10.66 -17.68
C LEU A 191 -5.69 -10.42 -18.59
N PRO A 192 -5.54 -11.16 -19.71
CA PRO A 192 -4.54 -10.83 -20.72
C PRO A 192 -4.75 -9.43 -21.29
N ASN A 193 -3.68 -8.77 -21.72
CA ASN A 193 -3.74 -7.48 -22.38
C ASN A 193 -3.27 -7.60 -23.84
N SER A 194 -4.17 -7.32 -24.78
CA SER A 194 -3.88 -7.27 -26.22
C SER A 194 -3.65 -5.84 -26.74
N ARG A 195 -3.97 -4.83 -25.92
CA ARG A 195 -3.89 -3.42 -26.35
C ARG A 195 -2.49 -2.86 -26.23
N THR A 196 -2.10 -2.07 -27.20
CA THR A 196 -0.81 -1.34 -27.21
C THR A 196 -0.83 -0.10 -26.32
N ASN A 197 -2.01 0.48 -26.07
CA ASN A 197 -2.15 1.62 -25.20
C ASN A 197 -1.86 1.24 -23.74
N THR A 198 -0.83 1.84 -23.15
CA THR A 198 -0.37 1.60 -21.77
C THR A 198 -0.94 2.59 -20.74
N MET A 199 -1.78 3.55 -21.17
CA MET A 199 -2.43 4.48 -20.25
C MET A 199 -3.33 3.71 -19.28
N SER A 200 -3.31 4.14 -18.03
CA SER A 200 -4.30 3.71 -17.05
C SER A 200 -5.66 4.34 -17.37
N THR A 201 -6.73 3.75 -16.89
CA THR A 201 -8.09 4.27 -17.07
C THR A 201 -8.76 4.41 -15.72
N ILE A 202 -9.37 5.56 -15.46
CA ILE A 202 -10.31 5.76 -14.36
C ILE A 202 -11.66 6.16 -14.92
N SER A 203 -12.74 5.57 -14.41
CA SER A 203 -14.09 5.86 -14.88
C SER A 203 -15.07 5.81 -13.72
N ALA A 204 -15.75 6.93 -13.46
CA ALA A 204 -16.79 6.99 -12.45
C ALA A 204 -18.08 6.33 -12.95
N SER A 205 -18.84 5.76 -12.03
CA SER A 205 -20.18 5.16 -12.21
C SER A 205 -21.08 5.58 -11.06
N GLU A 206 -22.38 5.37 -11.17
CA GLU A 206 -23.36 5.78 -10.16
C GLU A 206 -23.04 5.24 -8.75
N ASN A 207 -22.61 3.99 -8.64
CA ASN A 207 -22.38 3.31 -7.37
C ASN A 207 -20.89 3.14 -7.00
N GLY A 208 -19.99 3.92 -7.62
CA GLY A 208 -18.56 3.80 -7.39
C GLY A 208 -17.71 4.24 -8.57
N TRP A 209 -16.52 3.67 -8.69
CA TRP A 209 -15.61 3.98 -9.79
C TRP A 209 -14.73 2.80 -10.18
N TRP A 210 -14.34 2.80 -11.43
CA TRP A 210 -13.51 1.78 -12.06
C TRP A 210 -12.09 2.28 -12.27
N TYR A 211 -11.17 1.37 -12.15
CA TYR A 211 -9.77 1.59 -12.48
C TYR A 211 -9.25 0.43 -13.34
N SER A 212 -8.39 0.73 -14.31
CA SER A 212 -7.71 -0.27 -15.10
C SER A 212 -6.29 0.16 -15.45
N ALA A 213 -5.34 -0.77 -15.40
CA ALA A 213 -3.95 -0.56 -15.78
C ALA A 213 -3.34 -1.79 -16.43
N VAL A 214 -2.41 -1.55 -17.36
CA VAL A 214 -1.54 -2.60 -17.90
C VAL A 214 -0.41 -2.85 -16.90
N ILE A 215 -0.19 -4.11 -16.57
CA ILE A 215 0.87 -4.57 -15.68
C ILE A 215 1.84 -5.50 -16.44
N PRO A 216 3.00 -5.89 -15.85
CA PRO A 216 3.93 -6.83 -16.47
C PRO A 216 3.28 -8.13 -16.96
N ASN A 217 4.04 -8.86 -17.78
CA ASN A 217 3.64 -10.16 -18.34
C ASN A 217 2.37 -10.10 -19.19
N ASP A 218 2.18 -8.99 -19.93
CA ASP A 218 1.05 -8.74 -20.82
C ASP A 218 -0.31 -8.99 -20.15
N LYS A 219 -0.43 -8.54 -18.92
CA LYS A 219 -1.65 -8.59 -18.13
C LYS A 219 -2.24 -7.20 -17.92
N ARG A 220 -3.51 -7.19 -17.58
CA ARG A 220 -4.28 -6.01 -17.19
C ARG A 220 -4.98 -6.28 -15.88
N VAL A 221 -4.97 -5.28 -15.00
CA VAL A 221 -5.82 -5.22 -13.81
C VAL A 221 -7.04 -4.39 -14.14
N VAL A 222 -8.21 -4.83 -13.68
CA VAL A 222 -9.44 -4.04 -13.65
C VAL A 222 -10.03 -4.15 -12.25
N ALA A 223 -10.37 -3.02 -11.65
CA ALA A 223 -10.94 -2.96 -10.31
C ALA A 223 -12.17 -2.06 -10.26
N PHE A 224 -13.16 -2.48 -9.50
CA PHE A 224 -14.33 -1.68 -9.12
C PHE A 224 -14.26 -1.30 -7.66
N HIS A 225 -14.40 -0.02 -7.38
CA HIS A 225 -14.37 0.57 -6.04
C HIS A 225 -15.77 1.06 -5.67
N THR A 226 -16.29 0.57 -4.54
CA THR A 226 -17.63 0.93 -4.03
C THR A 226 -17.64 0.80 -2.51
N ASP A 227 -18.69 1.30 -1.85
CA ASP A 227 -18.85 1.07 -0.42
C ASP A 227 -19.44 -0.34 -0.17
N ALA A 228 -18.92 -0.99 0.87
CA ALA A 228 -19.22 -2.39 1.18
C ALA A 228 -20.71 -2.69 1.46
N ASP A 229 -21.50 -1.66 1.78
CA ASP A 229 -22.93 -1.75 2.06
C ASP A 229 -23.82 -1.39 0.87
N LEU A 230 -23.27 -0.79 -0.20
CA LEU A 230 -24.05 -0.39 -1.38
C LEU A 230 -24.23 -1.50 -2.42
N VAL A 231 -23.37 -2.49 -2.41
CA VAL A 231 -23.45 -3.61 -3.35
C VAL A 231 -23.62 -4.91 -2.56
N PRO A 232 -24.59 -5.77 -2.92
CA PRO A 232 -24.78 -7.06 -2.27
C PRO A 232 -23.46 -7.86 -2.25
N LYS A 233 -23.12 -8.44 -1.10
CA LYS A 233 -21.83 -9.14 -0.89
C LYS A 233 -21.58 -10.29 -1.90
N ASN A 234 -22.63 -10.90 -2.43
CA ASN A 234 -22.51 -11.92 -3.47
C ASN A 234 -22.13 -11.36 -4.85
N GLN A 235 -22.40 -10.09 -5.12
CA GLN A 235 -22.02 -9.42 -6.38
C GLN A 235 -20.55 -9.01 -6.43
N LEU A 236 -19.80 -9.10 -5.32
CA LEU A 236 -18.38 -8.79 -5.26
C LEU A 236 -17.51 -10.05 -5.07
N LYS A 237 -17.96 -11.22 -5.56
CA LYS A 237 -17.31 -12.50 -5.26
C LYS A 237 -16.97 -13.37 -6.46
N THR A 238 -17.50 -13.07 -7.65
CA THR A 238 -17.31 -13.92 -8.82
C THR A 238 -17.04 -13.11 -10.08
N THR A 239 -16.41 -13.74 -11.08
CA THR A 239 -16.21 -13.13 -12.41
C THR A 239 -17.54 -12.74 -13.04
N ALA A 240 -18.55 -13.59 -12.97
CA ALA A 240 -19.87 -13.33 -13.57
C ALA A 240 -20.52 -12.08 -12.99
N SER A 241 -20.52 -11.92 -11.66
CA SER A 241 -21.08 -10.75 -11.02
C SER A 241 -20.24 -9.47 -11.25
N PHE A 242 -18.93 -9.60 -11.41
CA PHE A 242 -18.06 -8.49 -11.79
C PHE A 242 -18.36 -8.00 -13.22
N LEU A 243 -18.57 -8.92 -14.16
CA LEU A 243 -18.97 -8.60 -15.53
C LEU A 243 -20.35 -7.94 -15.59
N GLU A 244 -21.28 -8.38 -14.75
CA GLU A 244 -22.61 -7.77 -14.67
C GLU A 244 -22.54 -6.31 -14.25
N LEU A 245 -21.74 -5.99 -13.22
CA LEU A 245 -21.48 -4.61 -12.81
C LEU A 245 -20.82 -3.77 -13.92
N ALA A 246 -19.94 -4.37 -14.70
CA ALA A 246 -19.24 -3.68 -15.80
C ALA A 246 -20.14 -3.30 -16.97
N LYS A 247 -21.31 -3.92 -17.13
CA LYS A 247 -22.28 -3.56 -18.21
C LYS A 247 -22.75 -2.11 -18.14
N GLU A 248 -22.75 -1.53 -16.95
CA GLU A 248 -23.14 -0.13 -16.75
C GLU A 248 -22.04 0.87 -17.19
N ASN A 249 -20.84 0.38 -17.50
CA ASN A 249 -19.71 1.22 -17.91
C ASN A 249 -19.12 0.75 -19.25
N PRO A 250 -19.51 1.35 -20.38
CA PRO A 250 -19.09 0.91 -21.72
C PRO A 250 -17.58 0.90 -21.93
N VAL A 251 -16.84 1.82 -21.27
CA VAL A 251 -15.37 1.91 -21.35
C VAL A 251 -14.75 0.65 -20.74
N ILE A 252 -15.19 0.27 -19.56
CA ILE A 252 -14.69 -0.91 -18.84
C ILE A 252 -15.18 -2.20 -19.51
N LEU A 253 -16.44 -2.24 -19.92
CA LEU A 253 -16.98 -3.41 -20.62
C LEU A 253 -16.16 -3.72 -21.89
N SER A 254 -15.77 -2.70 -22.67
CA SER A 254 -14.93 -2.89 -23.85
C SER A 254 -13.54 -3.49 -23.54
N LEU A 255 -12.98 -3.20 -22.36
CA LEU A 255 -11.70 -3.78 -21.91
C LEU A 255 -11.85 -5.25 -21.51
N LEU A 256 -12.98 -5.61 -20.91
CA LEU A 256 -13.23 -6.96 -20.41
C LEU A 256 -13.67 -7.91 -21.51
N SER A 257 -14.46 -7.44 -22.49
CA SER A 257 -15.04 -8.26 -23.56
C SER A 257 -14.01 -8.88 -24.50
N GLU A 258 -12.82 -8.29 -24.63
CA GLU A 258 -11.75 -8.83 -25.47
C GLU A 258 -11.23 -10.19 -24.99
N HIS A 259 -11.32 -10.45 -23.68
CA HIS A 259 -10.76 -11.64 -23.05
C HIS A 259 -11.68 -12.23 -21.98
N GLU A 260 -12.99 -12.19 -22.19
CA GLU A 260 -14.01 -12.56 -21.19
C GLU A 260 -13.76 -13.95 -20.57
N ASN A 261 -13.41 -14.94 -21.38
CA ASN A 261 -13.14 -16.30 -20.93
C ASN A 261 -11.81 -16.48 -20.17
N ALA A 262 -10.94 -15.47 -20.18
CA ALA A 262 -9.63 -15.48 -19.52
C ALA A 262 -9.55 -14.55 -18.29
N ILE A 263 -10.71 -14.02 -17.86
CA ILE A 263 -10.79 -13.17 -16.66
C ILE A 263 -10.63 -14.03 -15.41
N VAL A 264 -9.68 -13.63 -14.56
CA VAL A 264 -9.45 -14.28 -13.28
C VAL A 264 -9.86 -13.32 -12.15
N PHE A 265 -10.91 -13.71 -11.43
CA PHE A 265 -11.35 -12.98 -10.25
C PHE A 265 -10.36 -13.17 -9.10
N LYS A 266 -9.86 -12.09 -8.51
CA LYS A 266 -8.82 -12.09 -7.47
C LYS A 266 -9.36 -11.85 -6.06
N GLY A 267 -10.55 -11.29 -5.96
CA GLY A 267 -11.20 -11.06 -4.68
C GLY A 267 -11.62 -9.62 -4.43
N THR A 268 -12.10 -9.39 -3.22
CA THR A 268 -12.49 -8.08 -2.71
C THR A 268 -11.66 -7.75 -1.48
N VAL A 269 -11.08 -6.57 -1.45
CA VAL A 269 -10.21 -6.09 -0.38
C VAL A 269 -10.68 -4.75 0.16
N ALA A 270 -10.35 -4.46 1.42
CA ALA A 270 -10.58 -3.14 2.00
C ALA A 270 -9.71 -2.09 1.31
N ALA A 271 -10.35 -1.01 0.87
CA ALA A 271 -9.74 0.13 0.20
C ALA A 271 -10.02 1.45 0.93
N ASN A 272 -10.69 1.37 2.07
CA ASN A 272 -11.16 2.48 2.88
C ASN A 272 -10.01 3.30 3.50
N SER A 273 -10.28 4.58 3.74
CA SER A 273 -9.39 5.47 4.47
C SER A 273 -9.46 5.17 5.96
N THR A 274 -8.30 4.97 6.58
CA THR A 274 -8.25 4.74 8.03
C THR A 274 -7.00 5.35 8.65
N LYS A 275 -7.11 5.80 9.90
CA LYS A 275 -6.02 6.32 10.70
C LYS A 275 -5.89 5.52 12.00
N LEU A 276 -4.66 5.22 12.42
CA LEU A 276 -4.41 4.68 13.75
C LEU A 276 -4.63 5.77 14.80
N GLU A 277 -5.36 5.51 15.88
CA GLU A 277 -5.67 6.51 16.90
C GLU A 277 -4.41 7.05 17.59
N GLN A 278 -3.39 6.22 17.73
CA GLN A 278 -2.08 6.59 18.27
C GLN A 278 -0.99 5.98 17.38
N VAL A 279 -0.22 6.82 16.70
CA VAL A 279 0.81 6.40 15.73
C VAL A 279 2.21 6.26 16.32
N SER A 280 2.38 6.63 17.57
CA SER A 280 3.65 6.51 18.29
C SER A 280 3.39 6.34 19.79
N GLY A 281 4.38 5.80 20.51
CA GLY A 281 4.35 5.66 21.96
C GLY A 281 5.73 5.27 22.48
N GLN A 282 5.80 4.73 23.69
CA GLN A 282 7.06 4.41 24.34
C GLN A 282 7.95 3.51 23.48
N GLN A 283 8.97 4.10 22.85
CA GLN A 283 9.95 3.42 21.99
C GLN A 283 9.33 2.65 20.82
N TRP A 284 8.27 3.20 20.23
CA TRP A 284 7.70 2.66 19.00
C TRP A 284 6.99 3.71 18.16
N VAL A 285 6.88 3.46 16.85
CA VAL A 285 6.08 4.23 15.88
C VAL A 285 5.42 3.30 14.86
N ALA A 286 4.32 3.76 14.26
CA ALA A 286 3.72 3.15 13.07
C ALA A 286 4.05 3.97 11.82
N ILE A 287 4.29 3.30 10.68
CA ILE A 287 4.54 3.92 9.38
C ILE A 287 3.72 3.29 8.27
N GLY A 288 3.63 3.98 7.13
CA GLY A 288 2.87 3.51 5.97
C GLY A 288 1.40 3.24 6.32
N ASP A 289 0.82 2.20 5.71
CA ASP A 289 -0.57 1.83 5.96
C ASP A 289 -0.85 1.40 7.41
N ALA A 290 0.17 1.10 8.22
CA ALA A 290 -0.03 0.83 9.63
C ALA A 290 -0.39 2.11 10.41
N ALA A 291 0.12 3.26 10.01
CA ALA A 291 -0.27 4.56 10.55
C ALA A 291 -1.51 5.11 9.82
N LEU A 292 -1.42 5.33 8.52
CA LEU A 292 -2.42 5.94 7.67
C LEU A 292 -2.66 5.09 6.42
N SER A 293 -3.88 4.65 6.20
CA SER A 293 -4.28 3.99 4.95
C SER A 293 -5.17 4.93 4.16
N PHE A 294 -4.86 5.07 2.89
CA PHE A 294 -5.52 6.01 1.99
C PHE A 294 -6.45 5.32 1.01
N ASP A 295 -7.45 6.05 0.54
CA ASP A 295 -8.26 5.72 -0.61
C ASP A 295 -7.36 5.63 -1.87
N PRO A 296 -7.50 4.60 -2.70
CA PRO A 296 -6.64 4.39 -3.86
C PRO A 296 -6.84 5.41 -5.00
N LEU A 297 -7.86 6.28 -4.95
CA LEU A 297 -8.14 7.28 -5.98
C LEU A 297 -6.93 8.16 -6.32
N SER A 298 -6.11 8.48 -5.33
CA SER A 298 -4.90 9.30 -5.52
C SER A 298 -3.70 8.53 -6.06
N SER A 299 -3.75 7.19 -6.11
CA SER A 299 -2.60 6.32 -6.44
C SER A 299 -1.33 6.58 -5.62
N GLN A 300 -1.45 7.19 -4.42
CA GLN A 300 -0.31 7.62 -3.59
C GLN A 300 0.09 6.60 -2.50
N GLY A 301 -0.61 5.47 -2.37
CA GLY A 301 -0.39 4.54 -1.26
C GLY A 301 1.07 4.04 -1.16
N MET A 302 1.67 3.62 -2.27
CA MET A 302 3.07 3.16 -2.28
C MET A 302 4.06 4.29 -2.01
N TYR A 303 3.83 5.46 -2.62
CA TYR A 303 4.65 6.65 -2.35
C TYR A 303 4.61 7.03 -0.88
N ASN A 304 3.43 7.10 -0.27
CA ASN A 304 3.28 7.44 1.14
C ASN A 304 3.94 6.40 2.06
N ALA A 305 3.87 5.12 1.71
CA ALA A 305 4.57 4.06 2.44
C ALA A 305 6.09 4.28 2.43
N MET A 306 6.67 4.60 1.27
CA MET A 306 8.10 4.91 1.14
C MET A 306 8.46 6.22 1.84
N ALA A 307 7.69 7.29 1.62
CA ALA A 307 7.94 8.61 2.19
C ALA A 307 7.89 8.59 3.72
N SER A 308 6.93 7.87 4.32
CA SER A 308 6.86 7.74 5.78
C SER A 308 8.07 7.02 6.38
N ALA A 309 8.62 6.04 5.68
CA ALA A 309 9.85 5.36 6.10
C ALA A 309 11.07 6.31 6.06
N MET A 310 11.20 7.11 4.97
CA MET A 310 12.27 8.09 4.84
C MET A 310 12.15 9.24 5.85
N GLN A 311 10.92 9.71 6.13
CA GLN A 311 10.67 10.70 7.18
C GLN A 311 11.08 10.17 8.55
N LEU A 312 10.73 8.92 8.86
CA LEU A 312 11.13 8.29 10.12
C LEU A 312 12.67 8.15 10.21
N GLN A 313 13.34 7.74 9.12
CA GLN A 313 14.80 7.71 9.08
C GLN A 313 15.40 9.07 9.45
N ALA A 314 14.93 10.15 8.84
CA ALA A 314 15.42 11.51 9.14
C ALA A 314 15.22 11.87 10.61
N LEU A 315 14.05 11.55 11.19
CA LEU A 315 13.77 11.80 12.61
C LEU A 315 14.65 10.95 13.53
N LEU A 316 14.90 9.69 13.21
CA LEU A 316 15.77 8.80 13.98
C LEU A 316 17.23 9.28 13.97
N LEU A 317 17.72 9.72 12.82
CA LEU A 317 19.08 10.27 12.70
C LEU A 317 19.24 11.61 13.45
N GLN A 318 18.18 12.42 13.48
CA GLN A 318 18.21 13.74 14.14
C GLN A 318 18.01 13.66 15.65
N TYR A 319 17.09 12.84 16.12
CA TYR A 319 16.65 12.85 17.52
C TYR A 319 16.93 11.55 18.28
N GLY A 320 17.34 10.46 17.59
CA GLY A 320 17.43 9.13 18.20
C GLY A 320 16.08 8.64 18.73
N PHE A 321 16.12 7.74 19.71
CA PHE A 321 14.92 7.14 20.32
C PHE A 321 14.35 8.01 21.45
N THR A 322 13.94 9.24 21.16
CA THR A 322 13.48 10.23 22.14
C THR A 322 11.99 10.55 22.02
N GLU A 323 11.43 11.15 23.06
CA GLU A 323 10.05 11.67 23.02
C GLU A 323 9.86 12.76 21.95
N THR A 324 10.89 13.53 21.63
CA THR A 324 10.86 14.53 20.56
C THR A 324 10.59 13.88 19.21
N LEU A 325 11.23 12.74 18.91
CA LEU A 325 10.94 11.97 17.70
C LEU A 325 9.47 11.59 17.65
N GLN A 326 8.94 10.99 18.74
CA GLN A 326 7.57 10.49 18.80
C GLN A 326 6.55 11.63 18.61
N LYS A 327 6.77 12.76 19.25
CA LYS A 327 5.93 13.95 19.12
C LYS A 327 5.95 14.48 17.69
N THR A 328 7.13 14.68 17.12
CA THR A 328 7.28 15.19 15.75
C THR A 328 6.67 14.24 14.73
N HIS A 329 6.88 12.92 14.88
CA HIS A 329 6.27 11.90 14.02
C HIS A 329 4.74 11.97 14.08
N THR A 330 4.16 12.12 15.27
CA THR A 330 2.71 12.26 15.45
C THR A 330 2.18 13.52 14.77
N GLU A 331 2.82 14.67 14.99
CA GLU A 331 2.42 15.95 14.37
C GLU A 331 2.48 15.90 12.85
N GLN A 332 3.54 15.33 12.28
CA GLN A 332 3.65 15.13 10.82
C GLN A 332 2.57 14.19 10.28
N THR A 333 2.27 13.11 10.98
CA THR A 333 1.24 12.14 10.58
C THR A 333 -0.15 12.78 10.61
N GLU A 334 -0.47 13.57 11.63
CA GLU A 334 -1.73 14.32 11.71
C GLU A 334 -1.84 15.35 10.58
N TYR A 335 -0.78 16.08 10.29
CA TYR A 335 -0.76 17.03 9.17
C TYR A 335 -1.05 16.33 7.83
N ILE A 336 -0.39 15.19 7.57
CA ILE A 336 -0.60 14.40 6.34
C ILE A 336 -2.05 13.92 6.25
N TRP A 337 -2.63 13.46 7.36
CA TRP A 337 -4.02 12.99 7.39
C TRP A 337 -5.02 14.10 7.03
N HIS A 338 -4.91 15.26 7.65
CA HIS A 338 -5.79 16.40 7.36
C HIS A 338 -5.65 16.90 5.92
N HIS A 339 -4.42 16.96 5.42
CA HIS A 339 -4.15 17.36 4.05
C HIS A 339 -4.75 16.36 3.06
N TYR A 340 -4.59 15.08 3.32
CA TYR A 340 -5.18 14.01 2.52
C TYR A 340 -6.71 14.11 2.46
N LEU A 341 -7.39 14.25 3.60
CA LEU A 341 -8.86 14.35 3.62
C LEU A 341 -9.37 15.53 2.79
N LYS A 342 -8.70 16.68 2.88
CA LYS A 342 -9.04 17.86 2.06
C LYS A 342 -8.92 17.54 0.56
N HIS A 343 -7.82 16.92 0.13
CA HIS A 343 -7.62 16.58 -1.28
C HIS A 343 -8.62 15.51 -1.75
N LYS A 344 -8.85 14.47 -0.95
CA LYS A 344 -9.85 13.44 -1.23
C LYS A 344 -11.23 14.07 -1.52
N SER A 345 -11.69 14.98 -0.66
CA SER A 345 -12.96 15.68 -0.84
C SER A 345 -13.01 16.45 -2.17
N ILE A 346 -11.95 17.20 -2.52
CA ILE A 346 -11.88 17.95 -3.78
C ILE A 346 -12.04 17.02 -4.99
N PHE A 347 -11.36 15.86 -4.99
CA PHE A 347 -11.45 14.91 -6.10
C PHE A 347 -12.84 14.28 -6.22
N TYR A 348 -13.47 13.88 -5.12
CA TYR A 348 -14.81 13.32 -5.15
C TYR A 348 -15.86 14.36 -5.55
N GLN A 349 -15.75 15.61 -5.10
CA GLN A 349 -16.65 16.70 -5.46
C GLN A 349 -16.57 17.11 -6.95
N ALA A 350 -15.47 16.78 -7.63
CA ALA A 350 -15.34 17.00 -9.07
C ALA A 350 -16.28 16.10 -9.90
N GLU A 351 -16.78 15.00 -9.34
CA GLU A 351 -17.81 14.17 -9.96
C GLU A 351 -19.19 14.74 -9.66
N THR A 352 -19.89 15.21 -10.69
CA THR A 352 -21.15 15.92 -10.52
C THR A 352 -22.36 15.24 -11.13
N ARG A 353 -22.17 14.12 -11.84
CA ARG A 353 -23.24 13.41 -12.55
C ARG A 353 -24.22 12.69 -11.64
N TRP A 354 -23.75 12.20 -10.48
CA TRP A 354 -24.54 11.37 -9.56
C TRP A 354 -24.58 11.91 -8.12
N LYS A 355 -24.72 13.23 -7.96
CA LYS A 355 -24.66 13.90 -6.63
C LYS A 355 -25.62 13.33 -5.59
N THR A 356 -26.76 12.78 -6.03
CA THR A 356 -27.81 12.20 -5.18
C THR A 356 -27.69 10.69 -4.99
N ALA A 357 -26.77 10.04 -5.66
CA ALA A 357 -26.52 8.62 -5.44
C ALA A 357 -25.72 8.40 -4.16
N ALA A 358 -26.11 7.40 -3.37
CA ALA A 358 -25.60 7.18 -2.01
C ALA A 358 -24.06 7.12 -1.91
N PHE A 359 -23.38 6.57 -2.92
CA PHE A 359 -21.92 6.51 -2.95
C PHE A 359 -21.29 7.92 -2.97
N TRP A 360 -21.82 8.82 -3.79
CA TRP A 360 -21.32 10.18 -3.99
C TRP A 360 -21.78 11.13 -2.90
N GLU A 361 -23.04 11.02 -2.47
CA GLU A 361 -23.61 11.86 -1.40
C GLU A 361 -22.78 11.78 -0.10
N ARG A 362 -22.26 10.60 0.25
CA ARG A 362 -21.39 10.39 1.42
C ARG A 362 -20.02 11.08 1.32
N ARG A 363 -19.63 11.55 0.12
CA ARG A 363 -18.31 12.13 -0.18
C ARG A 363 -18.36 13.63 -0.53
N LEU A 364 -19.57 14.20 -0.55
CA LEU A 364 -19.82 15.62 -0.71
C LEU A 364 -19.75 16.32 0.64
#